data_83baf38c0452e42a689641637175f096
#
_entry.id   83baf38c0452e42a689641637175f096
#
_cell.length_a   1.000
_cell.length_b   1.000
_cell.length_c   1.000
_cell.angle_alpha   90.00
_cell.angle_beta   90.00
_cell.angle_gamma   90.00
#
_symmetry.space_group_name_H-M   'P 1'
#
loop_
_entity.id
_entity.type
_entity.pdbx_description
1 polymer ?
#
loop_
_entity_poly.entity_id
_entity_poly.type
_entity_poly.pdbx_seq_one_letter_code
_entity_poly.pdbx_strand_id
1 'polypeptide(L)'
;MIHIVKFVAHLNGVFSNVGLEPQEVCLVEMSTGYSCVITFDTTNLNYTWLDRLYNKQNSHQTHKIPFPFKGKMTQEDGRKLLKKLYQEKDDGKNLLVAVLGLKQQEFFQSRGLNTVDIWNDLRMMNCLTKIR
;
A
#
# COMPACT_ATOMS: atom_id res chain seq x y z
N MET A 1 -1.66 22.47 -13.91
CA MET A 1 -0.93 22.52 -12.63
C MET A 1 -0.20 21.21 -12.43
N ILE A 2 1.09 21.26 -12.16
CA ILE A 2 1.88 20.06 -11.87
C ILE A 2 1.79 19.78 -10.37
N HIS A 3 1.21 18.63 -10.04
CA HIS A 3 1.18 18.18 -8.65
C HIS A 3 2.47 17.44 -8.33
N ILE A 4 3.17 17.91 -7.32
CA ILE A 4 4.41 17.28 -6.88
C ILE A 4 4.06 16.17 -5.89
N VAL A 5 4.50 14.95 -6.21
CA VAL A 5 4.37 13.82 -5.31
C VAL A 5 5.35 13.97 -4.16
N LYS A 6 4.87 13.91 -2.94
CA LYS A 6 5.69 14.03 -1.73
C LYS A 6 6.00 12.69 -1.07
N PHE A 7 5.13 11.72 -1.27
CA PHE A 7 5.29 10.39 -0.69
C PHE A 7 5.07 9.31 -1.73
N VAL A 8 5.68 8.17 -1.50
CA VAL A 8 5.36 6.92 -2.20
C VAL A 8 4.91 5.91 -1.17
N ALA A 9 3.80 5.24 -1.42
CA ALA A 9 3.29 4.21 -0.52
C ALA A 9 3.11 2.90 -1.28
N HIS A 10 3.37 1.79 -0.60
CA HIS A 10 3.21 0.46 -1.16
C HIS A 10 2.78 -0.52 -0.08
N LEU A 11 1.92 -1.47 -0.46
CA LEU A 11 1.58 -2.56 0.43
C LEU A 11 1.77 -3.91 -0.25
N ASN A 12 2.17 -4.89 0.54
CA ASN A 12 2.05 -6.30 0.22
C ASN A 12 0.98 -6.90 1.13
N GLY A 13 0.09 -7.69 0.58
CA GLY A 13 -1.05 -8.14 1.33
C GLY A 13 -1.52 -9.54 1.01
N VAL A 14 -2.59 -9.92 1.70
CA VAL A 14 -3.26 -11.21 1.55
C VAL A 14 -4.74 -10.97 1.29
N PHE A 15 -5.39 -11.94 0.67
CA PHE A 15 -6.84 -11.92 0.49
C PHE A 15 -7.51 -12.75 1.58
N SER A 16 -8.53 -12.18 2.19
CA SER A 16 -9.38 -12.82 3.19
C SER A 16 -10.85 -12.64 2.81
N ASN A 17 -11.76 -13.08 3.66
CA ASN A 17 -13.19 -12.92 3.41
C ASN A 17 -13.64 -11.46 3.33
N VAL A 18 -12.85 -10.51 3.82
CA VAL A 18 -13.16 -9.08 3.76
C VAL A 18 -12.39 -8.35 2.65
N GLY A 19 -11.60 -9.07 1.86
CA GLY A 19 -10.84 -8.51 0.75
C GLY A 19 -9.35 -8.45 1.02
N LEU A 20 -8.66 -7.45 0.46
CA LEU A 20 -7.21 -7.30 0.59
C LEU A 20 -6.86 -6.73 1.95
N GLU A 21 -6.05 -7.49 2.70
CA GLU A 21 -5.55 -7.10 4.01
C GLU A 21 -4.03 -6.97 3.98
N PRO A 22 -3.44 -5.92 4.54
CA PRO A 22 -1.99 -5.73 4.46
C PRO A 22 -1.22 -6.71 5.33
N GLN A 23 -0.05 -7.15 4.82
CA GLN A 23 1.00 -7.80 5.60
C GLN A 23 2.11 -6.81 5.91
N GLU A 24 2.43 -5.95 4.96
CA GLU A 24 3.50 -4.97 5.08
C GLU A 24 3.10 -3.72 4.31
N VAL A 25 3.26 -2.57 4.95
CA VAL A 25 3.04 -1.26 4.32
C VAL A 25 4.31 -0.44 4.45
N CYS A 26 4.73 0.17 3.36
CA CYS A 26 5.87 1.08 3.33
C CYS A 26 5.40 2.46 2.92
N LEU A 27 5.86 3.50 3.63
CA LEU A 27 5.64 4.90 3.30
C LEU A 27 6.99 5.59 3.22
N VAL A 28 7.28 6.22 2.08
CA VAL A 28 8.55 6.91 1.83
C VAL A 28 8.29 8.38 1.57
N GLU A 29 8.99 9.26 2.30
CA GLU A 29 8.99 10.71 2.02
C GLU A 29 10.05 11.01 0.98
N MET A 30 9.64 11.59 -0.13
CA MET A 30 10.53 11.76 -1.29
C MET A 30 11.66 12.75 -1.05
N SER A 31 11.39 13.83 -0.32
CA SER A 31 12.38 14.89 -0.11
C SER A 31 13.55 14.48 0.79
N THR A 32 13.29 13.61 1.77
CA THR A 32 14.28 13.21 2.78
C THR A 32 14.78 11.80 2.61
N GLY A 33 14.05 10.96 1.85
CA GLY A 33 14.28 9.52 1.80
C GLY A 33 13.86 8.78 3.06
N TYR A 34 13.26 9.47 4.04
CA TYR A 34 12.74 8.81 5.24
C TYR A 34 11.73 7.75 4.83
N SER A 35 11.90 6.55 5.37
CA SER A 35 10.99 5.45 5.12
C SER A 35 10.49 4.85 6.42
N CYS A 36 9.24 4.42 6.39
CA CYS A 36 8.61 3.72 7.50
C CYS A 36 7.99 2.43 6.96
N VAL A 37 8.25 1.33 7.65
CA VAL A 37 7.67 0.03 7.32
C VAL A 37 6.84 -0.44 8.50
N ILE A 38 5.58 -0.76 8.23
CA ILE A 38 4.65 -1.30 9.22
C ILE A 38 4.34 -2.73 8.83
N THR A 39 4.53 -3.68 9.75
CA THR A 39 4.15 -5.08 9.53
C THR A 39 2.87 -5.39 10.30
N PHE A 40 1.98 -6.10 9.65
CA PHE A 40 0.64 -6.39 10.14
C PHE A 40 0.50 -7.88 10.40
N ASP A 41 -0.18 -8.23 11.48
CA ASP A 41 -0.50 -9.62 11.77
C ASP A 41 -1.63 -10.09 10.89
N THR A 42 -1.40 -11.16 10.13
CA THR A 42 -2.39 -11.79 9.26
C THR A 42 -2.79 -13.18 9.74
N THR A 43 -2.31 -13.62 10.90
CA THR A 43 -2.57 -14.98 11.40
C THR A 43 -4.02 -15.18 11.87
N ASN A 44 -4.69 -14.12 12.31
CA ASN A 44 -6.04 -14.17 12.88
C ASN A 44 -7.15 -13.77 11.90
N LEU A 45 -6.84 -13.65 10.61
CA LEU A 45 -7.84 -13.34 9.60
C LEU A 45 -8.57 -14.60 9.16
N ASN A 46 -9.79 -14.43 8.67
CA ASN A 46 -10.60 -15.55 8.17
C ASN A 46 -10.29 -15.81 6.71
N TYR A 47 -9.83 -17.03 6.43
CA TYR A 47 -9.48 -17.44 5.08
C TYR A 47 -10.33 -18.61 4.63
N THR A 48 -10.82 -18.54 3.39
CA THR A 48 -11.38 -19.72 2.72
C THR A 48 -10.22 -20.61 2.25
N TRP A 49 -10.55 -21.83 1.82
CA TRP A 49 -9.55 -22.74 1.27
C TRP A 49 -8.86 -22.13 0.03
N LEU A 50 -9.63 -21.48 -0.84
CA LEU A 50 -9.09 -20.81 -2.02
C LEU A 50 -8.21 -19.62 -1.65
N ASP A 51 -8.61 -18.83 -0.63
CA ASP A 51 -7.79 -17.74 -0.12
C ASP A 51 -6.41 -18.24 0.32
N ARG A 52 -6.40 -19.34 1.08
CA ARG A 52 -5.13 -19.92 1.57
C ARG A 52 -4.24 -20.36 0.42
N LEU A 53 -4.81 -21.02 -0.57
CA LEU A 53 -4.06 -21.47 -1.74
C LEU A 53 -3.49 -20.29 -2.52
N TYR A 54 -4.30 -19.30 -2.81
CA TYR A 54 -3.89 -18.09 -3.52
C TYR A 54 -2.81 -17.34 -2.76
N ASN A 55 -2.99 -17.13 -1.47
CA ASN A 55 -2.06 -16.36 -0.66
C ASN A 55 -0.69 -17.05 -0.55
N LYS A 56 -0.66 -18.37 -0.40
CA LYS A 56 0.60 -19.14 -0.41
C LYS A 56 1.32 -19.01 -1.73
N GLN A 57 0.60 -19.11 -2.84
CA GLN A 57 1.18 -18.99 -4.17
C GLN A 57 1.71 -17.58 -4.41
N ASN A 58 0.95 -16.57 -4.06
CA ASN A 58 1.34 -15.17 -4.19
C ASN A 58 2.56 -14.83 -3.33
N SER A 59 2.60 -15.33 -2.10
CA SER A 59 3.75 -15.19 -1.21
C SER A 59 5.01 -15.78 -1.85
N HIS A 60 4.91 -16.98 -2.40
CA HIS A 60 6.05 -17.64 -3.01
C HIS A 60 6.53 -16.95 -4.29
N GLN A 61 5.61 -16.52 -5.15
CA GLN A 61 5.92 -16.00 -6.47
C GLN A 61 6.19 -14.50 -6.53
N THR A 62 5.60 -13.72 -5.63
CA THR A 62 5.58 -12.25 -5.73
C THR A 62 6.45 -11.57 -4.68
N HIS A 63 6.02 -11.54 -3.42
CA HIS A 63 6.66 -10.70 -2.42
C HIS A 63 7.55 -11.46 -1.42
N LYS A 64 7.50 -12.77 -1.42
CA LYS A 64 8.33 -13.65 -0.55
C LYS A 64 8.06 -13.50 0.96
N ILE A 65 7.02 -12.76 1.34
CA ILE A 65 6.60 -12.68 2.74
C ILE A 65 5.82 -13.95 3.08
N PRO A 66 6.17 -14.70 4.12
CA PRO A 66 5.50 -15.94 4.46
C PRO A 66 3.99 -15.76 4.68
N PHE A 67 3.21 -16.79 4.35
CA PHE A 67 1.78 -16.81 4.62
C PHE A 67 1.44 -18.06 5.46
N PRO A 68 0.69 -17.91 6.58
CA PRO A 68 0.32 -16.65 7.23
C PRO A 68 1.52 -15.96 7.87
N PHE A 69 1.43 -14.65 8.08
CA PHE A 69 2.54 -13.83 8.55
C PHE A 69 2.17 -13.15 9.87
N LYS A 70 3.00 -13.33 10.88
CA LYS A 70 2.82 -12.66 12.16
C LYS A 70 3.63 -11.37 12.20
N GLY A 71 3.01 -10.29 11.78
CA GLY A 71 3.59 -8.97 11.85
C GLY A 71 3.55 -8.39 13.26
N LYS A 72 4.18 -7.23 13.43
CA LYS A 72 4.32 -6.59 14.76
C LYS A 72 3.02 -5.97 15.27
N MET A 73 2.12 -5.56 14.37
CA MET A 73 0.90 -4.86 14.72
C MET A 73 -0.34 -5.61 14.33
N THR A 74 -1.42 -5.42 15.10
CA THR A 74 -2.73 -5.85 14.67
C THR A 74 -3.16 -5.04 13.45
N GLN A 75 -4.13 -5.53 12.70
CA GLN A 75 -4.66 -4.80 11.54
C GLN A 75 -5.14 -3.40 11.94
N GLU A 76 -5.88 -3.31 13.03
CA GLU A 76 -6.41 -2.03 13.51
C GLU A 76 -5.32 -1.05 13.91
N ASP A 77 -4.37 -1.49 14.73
CA ASP A 77 -3.30 -0.64 15.23
C ASP A 77 -2.37 -0.19 14.11
N GLY A 78 -2.06 -1.09 13.16
CA GLY A 78 -1.24 -0.75 12.00
C GLY A 78 -1.88 0.30 11.11
N ARG A 79 -3.19 0.20 10.89
CA ARG A 79 -3.93 1.19 10.10
C ARG A 79 -3.99 2.55 10.77
N LYS A 80 -4.18 2.57 12.09
CA LYS A 80 -4.14 3.82 12.87
C LYS A 80 -2.76 4.46 12.82
N LEU A 81 -1.70 3.67 12.95
CA LEU A 81 -0.34 4.16 12.88
C LEU A 81 -0.02 4.75 11.52
N LEU A 82 -0.43 4.09 10.43
CA LEU A 82 -0.23 4.60 9.07
C LEU A 82 -0.87 5.98 8.90
N LYS A 83 -2.12 6.12 9.32
CA LYS A 83 -2.84 7.40 9.25
C LYS A 83 -2.13 8.48 10.06
N LYS A 84 -1.70 8.15 11.27
CA LYS A 84 -0.99 9.08 12.15
C LYS A 84 0.33 9.54 11.54
N LEU A 85 1.12 8.63 11.00
CA LEU A 85 2.39 8.95 10.37
C LEU A 85 2.21 9.88 9.16
N TYR A 86 1.21 9.59 8.33
CA TYR A 86 0.91 10.48 7.21
C TYR A 86 0.49 11.86 7.69
N GLN A 87 -0.42 11.94 8.65
CA GLN A 87 -0.92 13.23 9.16
C GLN A 87 0.18 14.08 9.78
N GLU A 88 1.09 13.47 10.54
CA GLU A 88 2.22 14.17 11.13
C GLU A 88 3.16 14.76 10.07
N LYS A 89 3.45 14.00 9.02
CA LYS A 89 4.33 14.44 7.94
C LYS A 89 3.64 15.42 6.99
N ASP A 90 2.35 15.23 6.79
CA ASP A 90 1.54 16.07 5.91
C ASP A 90 1.30 17.47 6.48
N ASP A 91 1.16 17.56 7.78
CA ASP A 91 0.91 18.83 8.50
C ASP A 91 -0.27 19.63 7.93
N GLY A 92 -1.35 18.92 7.60
CA GLY A 92 -2.58 19.54 7.08
C GLY A 92 -2.50 20.04 5.65
N LYS A 93 -1.42 19.77 4.93
CA LYS A 93 -1.21 20.29 3.56
C LYS A 93 -1.85 19.44 2.48
N ASN A 94 -2.35 18.27 2.84
CA ASN A 94 -2.96 17.29 1.91
C ASN A 94 -2.01 16.90 0.78
N LEU A 95 -0.77 16.57 1.15
CA LEU A 95 0.31 16.26 0.22
C LEU A 95 0.04 14.96 -0.54
N LEU A 96 0.49 14.91 -1.78
CA LEU A 96 0.18 13.83 -2.69
C LEU A 96 1.04 12.59 -2.44
N VAL A 97 0.38 11.43 -2.39
CA VAL A 97 1.01 10.12 -2.19
C VAL A 97 0.85 9.29 -3.47
N ALA A 98 1.96 8.90 -4.07
CA ALA A 98 1.93 8.03 -5.24
C ALA A 98 1.78 6.57 -4.82
N VAL A 99 0.86 5.87 -5.46
CA VAL A 99 0.65 4.44 -5.30
C VAL A 99 0.64 3.76 -6.66
N LEU A 100 0.78 2.44 -6.70
CA LEU A 100 0.81 1.69 -7.95
C LEU A 100 -0.36 0.71 -7.99
N GLY A 101 -1.39 1.07 -8.73
CA GLY A 101 -2.56 0.25 -8.97
C GLY A 101 -3.78 0.63 -8.13
N LEU A 102 -4.95 0.28 -8.64
CA LEU A 102 -6.24 0.64 -8.06
C LEU A 102 -6.45 0.06 -6.66
N LYS A 103 -6.05 -1.18 -6.44
CA LYS A 103 -6.22 -1.84 -5.12
C LYS A 103 -5.42 -1.13 -4.04
N GLN A 104 -4.22 -0.70 -4.38
CA GLN A 104 -3.39 0.09 -3.47
C GLN A 104 -4.03 1.45 -3.20
N GLN A 105 -4.50 2.11 -4.25
CA GLN A 105 -5.17 3.39 -4.12
C GLN A 105 -6.38 3.32 -3.19
N GLU A 106 -7.23 2.31 -3.37
CA GLU A 106 -8.41 2.12 -2.53
C GLU A 106 -8.03 1.94 -1.04
N PHE A 107 -7.01 1.14 -0.77
CA PHE A 107 -6.57 0.93 0.61
C PHE A 107 -6.08 2.23 1.25
N PHE A 108 -5.16 2.93 0.60
CA PHE A 108 -4.57 4.14 1.18
C PHE A 108 -5.58 5.30 1.27
N GLN A 109 -6.46 5.44 0.28
CA GLN A 109 -7.54 6.44 0.36
C GLN A 109 -8.48 6.17 1.53
N SER A 110 -8.80 4.91 1.77
CA SER A 110 -9.67 4.53 2.90
C SER A 110 -9.05 4.86 4.26
N ARG A 111 -7.73 5.06 4.30
CA ARG A 111 -7.02 5.48 5.51
C ARG A 111 -6.81 6.99 5.57
N GLY A 112 -7.31 7.74 4.61
CA GLY A 112 -7.26 9.21 4.61
C GLY A 112 -6.05 9.81 3.91
N LEU A 113 -5.26 9.02 3.19
CA LEU A 113 -4.13 9.53 2.41
C LEU A 113 -4.63 10.08 1.06
N ASN A 114 -4.06 11.21 0.64
CA ASN A 114 -4.36 11.81 -0.65
C ASN A 114 -3.53 11.12 -1.75
N THR A 115 -4.11 10.13 -2.41
CA THR A 115 -3.38 9.24 -3.30
C THR A 115 -3.60 9.53 -4.77
N VAL A 116 -2.58 9.24 -5.56
CA VAL A 116 -2.66 9.19 -7.02
C VAL A 116 -2.10 7.85 -7.49
N ASP A 117 -2.83 7.18 -8.37
CA ASP A 117 -2.38 5.93 -8.99
C ASP A 117 -1.48 6.27 -10.19
N ILE A 118 -0.17 6.14 -9.99
CA ILE A 118 0.81 6.48 -11.03
C ILE A 118 0.88 5.44 -12.15
N TRP A 119 0.26 4.28 -12.00
CA TRP A 119 0.23 3.27 -13.05
C TRP A 119 -0.45 3.80 -14.31
N ASN A 120 -1.59 4.46 -14.14
CA ASN A 120 -2.30 5.07 -15.25
C ASN A 120 -1.51 6.21 -15.88
N ASP A 121 -0.87 7.04 -15.06
CA ASP A 121 -0.04 8.15 -15.52
C ASP A 121 1.14 7.65 -16.33
N LEU A 122 1.82 6.60 -15.87
CA LEU A 122 2.92 5.98 -16.61
C LEU A 122 2.47 5.40 -17.95
N ARG A 123 1.30 4.78 -18.00
CA ARG A 123 0.73 4.27 -19.25
C ARG A 123 0.43 5.40 -20.23
N MET A 124 -0.12 6.49 -19.76
CA MET A 124 -0.39 7.67 -20.60
C MET A 124 0.92 8.29 -21.10
N MET A 125 1.93 8.41 -20.27
CA MET A 125 3.25 8.90 -20.68
C MET A 125 3.87 8.02 -21.74
N ASN A 126 3.76 6.71 -21.63
CA ASN A 126 4.24 5.77 -22.64
C ASN A 126 3.51 5.93 -23.98
N CYS A 127 2.21 6.17 -23.93
CA CYS A 127 1.43 6.46 -25.14
C CYS A 127 1.89 7.76 -25.80
N LEU A 128 2.13 8.80 -25.03
CA LEU A 128 2.61 10.09 -25.55
C LEU A 128 4.01 9.97 -26.16
N THR A 129 4.90 9.20 -25.57
CA THR A 129 6.26 9.00 -26.12
C THR A 129 6.24 8.17 -27.41
N LYS A 130 5.27 7.29 -27.59
CA LYS A 130 5.14 6.52 -28.82
C LYS A 130 4.61 7.33 -29.99
N ILE A 131 3.94 8.43 -29.73
CA ILE A 131 3.40 9.32 -30.77
C ILE A 131 4.49 10.22 -31.34
N ARG A 132 5.57 10.39 -30.60
CA ARG A 132 6.72 11.15 -31.10
C ARG A 132 7.56 10.33 -32.06
#